data_d77007f6f22238d44892cc51e9d51649
#
_entry.id   d77007f6f22238d44892cc51e9d51649
#
_cell.length_a   1.000
_cell.length_b   1.000
_cell.length_c   1.000
_cell.angle_alpha   90.00
_cell.angle_beta   90.00
_cell.angle_gamma   90.00
#
_symmetry.space_group_name_H-M   'P 1'
#
loop_
_entity.id
_entity.type
_entity.pdbx_description
1 polymer ?
#
loop_
_entity_poly.entity_id
_entity_poly.type
_entity_poly.pdbx_seq_one_letter_code
_entity_poly.pdbx_strand_id
1 'polypeptide(L)'
;MMRSIRGSSRSGGTLSRSSGVRLLPSRRRRPSAQSRPASGARAAAGASSFRGQVARKQALRKGALRDCGQRCVYCATRLDQRTATLDHVIPVARGGAHDIGNLVSACAPCNRLKGDLLPFEFFARHPWAGANFVRYARNVTRALKRGARRAVSLAFAEPDDRMAA
;
A
#
# COMPACT_ATOMS: atom_id res chain seq x y z
N MET A 1 -5.26 39.98 33.56
CA MET A 1 -5.02 41.21 32.75
C MET A 1 -5.09 40.77 31.31
N MET A 2 -6.26 40.79 30.71
CA MET A 2 -6.80 41.80 29.76
C MET A 2 -5.79 42.26 28.69
N ARG A 3 -6.03 41.88 27.40
CA ARG A 3 -6.59 42.80 26.44
C ARG A 3 -6.97 42.11 25.13
N SER A 4 -8.20 42.31 24.81
CA SER A 4 -8.89 42.10 23.55
C SER A 4 -8.55 43.23 22.58
N ILE A 5 -8.39 42.97 21.26
CA ILE A 5 -8.60 43.99 20.24
C ILE A 5 -9.38 43.37 19.08
N ARG A 6 -10.59 43.92 18.90
CA ARG A 6 -11.44 43.81 17.71
C ARG A 6 -11.00 44.85 16.69
N GLY A 7 -11.10 44.57 15.41
CA GLY A 7 -10.98 45.54 14.32
C GLY A 7 -11.77 45.07 13.10
N SER A 8 -12.94 45.65 12.95
CA SER A 8 -13.86 45.58 11.82
C SER A 8 -13.52 46.68 10.81
N SER A 9 -13.61 46.43 9.52
CA SER A 9 -13.99 47.45 8.53
C SER A 9 -14.53 46.86 7.24
N ARG A 10 -15.69 47.35 6.90
CA ARG A 10 -16.47 47.19 5.67
C ARG A 10 -15.98 48.20 4.62
N SER A 11 -16.19 47.89 3.36
CA SER A 11 -16.63 48.77 2.23
C SER A 11 -16.46 47.94 0.96
N GLY A 12 -17.39 47.78 0.05
CA GLY A 12 -18.34 48.72 -0.52
C GLY A 12 -18.10 48.84 -2.00
N GLY A 13 -19.05 48.29 -2.81
CA GLY A 13 -19.52 48.87 -4.05
C GLY A 13 -18.68 48.70 -5.31
N THR A 14 -19.19 48.09 -6.37
CA THR A 14 -19.87 48.83 -7.46
C THR A 14 -20.35 47.88 -8.55
N LEU A 15 -21.59 48.09 -8.94
CA LEU A 15 -22.25 47.51 -10.11
C LEU A 15 -21.69 48.11 -11.40
N SER A 16 -21.39 47.32 -12.41
CA SER A 16 -21.35 47.77 -13.81
C SER A 16 -22.17 46.85 -14.70
N ARG A 17 -23.20 47.43 -15.27
CA ARG A 17 -24.03 46.89 -16.34
C ARG A 17 -23.29 47.09 -17.66
N SER A 18 -23.21 46.08 -18.51
CA SER A 18 -23.13 46.27 -19.97
C SER A 18 -23.76 45.12 -20.71
N SER A 19 -24.87 45.39 -21.26
CA SER A 19 -25.32 45.27 -22.65
C SER A 19 -25.16 43.92 -23.33
N GLY A 20 -26.30 43.31 -23.59
CA GLY A 20 -26.49 42.06 -24.28
C GLY A 20 -26.09 42.04 -25.75
N VAL A 21 -25.57 40.94 -26.18
CA VAL A 21 -25.63 40.49 -27.58
C VAL A 21 -26.32 39.12 -27.59
N ARG A 22 -27.51 39.08 -28.15
CA ARG A 22 -28.26 37.85 -28.44
C ARG A 22 -27.59 37.14 -29.62
N LEU A 23 -26.87 36.06 -29.37
CA LEU A 23 -26.47 35.10 -30.40
C LEU A 23 -27.50 33.99 -30.50
N LEU A 24 -28.05 33.77 -31.67
CA LEU A 24 -29.01 32.73 -32.03
C LEU A 24 -28.39 31.34 -31.83
N PRO A 25 -29.13 30.30 -31.38
CA PRO A 25 -28.58 28.97 -31.18
C PRO A 25 -28.39 28.25 -32.52
N SER A 26 -27.14 27.95 -32.87
CA SER A 26 -26.80 27.05 -33.93
C SER A 26 -27.32 25.65 -33.61
N ARG A 27 -28.10 25.08 -34.54
CA ARG A 27 -28.61 23.70 -34.49
C ARG A 27 -27.40 22.75 -34.42
N ARG A 28 -27.09 22.25 -33.24
CA ARG A 28 -26.15 21.13 -33.07
C ARG A 28 -26.80 19.86 -33.60
N ARG A 29 -26.22 19.26 -34.63
CA ARG A 29 -26.51 17.92 -35.11
C ARG A 29 -26.39 16.94 -33.94
N ARG A 30 -27.46 16.15 -33.70
CA ARG A 30 -27.40 15.02 -32.75
C ARG A 30 -26.35 14.02 -33.26
N PRO A 31 -25.39 13.58 -32.43
CA PRO A 31 -24.57 12.43 -32.79
C PRO A 31 -25.44 11.19 -32.79
N SER A 32 -25.30 10.39 -33.84
CA SER A 32 -25.94 9.09 -34.02
C SER A 32 -25.71 8.21 -32.81
N ALA A 33 -26.76 7.50 -32.37
CA ALA A 33 -26.74 6.54 -31.30
C ALA A 33 -25.67 5.47 -31.56
N GLN A 34 -24.54 5.61 -30.90
CA GLN A 34 -23.57 4.51 -30.78
C GLN A 34 -24.16 3.49 -29.83
N SER A 35 -24.36 2.28 -30.33
CA SER A 35 -24.85 1.12 -29.60
C SER A 35 -24.01 0.91 -28.32
N ARG A 36 -24.66 1.07 -27.16
CA ARG A 36 -24.06 0.75 -25.85
C ARG A 36 -23.73 -0.74 -25.83
N PRO A 37 -22.49 -1.15 -25.53
CA PRO A 37 -22.18 -2.58 -25.37
C PRO A 37 -23.01 -3.13 -24.19
N ALA A 38 -23.56 -4.32 -24.40
CA ALA A 38 -24.44 -5.00 -23.45
C ALA A 38 -23.82 -5.06 -22.05
N SER A 39 -24.57 -4.64 -21.03
CA SER A 39 -24.17 -4.55 -19.61
C SER A 39 -23.71 -5.89 -18.99
N GLY A 40 -23.95 -7.02 -19.63
CA GLY A 40 -23.54 -8.35 -19.17
C GLY A 40 -22.03 -8.64 -19.25
N ALA A 41 -21.32 -8.10 -20.23
CA ALA A 41 -19.88 -8.37 -20.41
C ALA A 41 -18.99 -7.70 -19.33
N ARG A 42 -19.40 -6.53 -18.83
CA ARG A 42 -18.67 -5.83 -17.76
C ARG A 42 -18.82 -6.52 -16.39
N ALA A 43 -19.98 -7.08 -16.08
CA ALA A 43 -20.21 -7.81 -14.84
C ALA A 43 -19.41 -9.13 -14.79
N ALA A 44 -19.33 -9.86 -15.92
CA ALA A 44 -18.54 -11.10 -15.99
C ALA A 44 -17.02 -10.86 -15.87
N ALA A 45 -16.50 -9.80 -16.49
CA ALA A 45 -15.07 -9.42 -16.38
C ALA A 45 -14.70 -9.01 -14.94
N GLY A 46 -15.58 -8.27 -14.25
CA GLY A 46 -15.37 -7.88 -12.84
C GLY A 46 -15.37 -9.09 -11.90
N ALA A 47 -16.27 -10.04 -12.08
CA ALA A 47 -16.35 -11.25 -11.27
C ALA A 47 -15.15 -12.18 -11.45
N SER A 48 -14.62 -12.30 -12.68
CA SER A 48 -13.39 -13.05 -12.97
C SER A 48 -12.16 -12.43 -12.32
N SER A 49 -12.02 -11.11 -12.39
CA SER A 49 -10.94 -10.38 -11.73
C SER A 49 -11.00 -10.51 -10.20
N PHE A 50 -12.18 -10.41 -9.59
CA PHE A 50 -12.37 -10.58 -8.16
C PHE A 50 -12.00 -11.99 -7.68
N ARG A 51 -12.44 -13.04 -8.37
CA ARG A 51 -12.09 -14.43 -8.06
C ARG A 51 -10.57 -14.66 -8.13
N GLY A 52 -9.91 -14.10 -9.14
CA GLY A 52 -8.47 -14.17 -9.29
C GLY A 52 -7.71 -13.50 -8.11
N GLN A 53 -8.18 -12.35 -7.66
CA GLN A 53 -7.59 -11.66 -6.51
C GLN A 53 -7.76 -12.43 -5.21
N VAL A 54 -8.94 -13.02 -4.97
CA VAL A 54 -9.21 -13.86 -3.80
C VAL A 54 -8.30 -15.10 -3.80
N ALA A 55 -8.20 -15.81 -4.94
CA ALA A 55 -7.34 -16.97 -5.09
C ALA A 55 -5.85 -16.61 -4.86
N ARG A 56 -5.38 -15.49 -5.41
CA ARG A 56 -4.01 -15.00 -5.19
C ARG A 56 -3.76 -14.71 -3.70
N LYS A 57 -4.68 -14.02 -3.02
CA LYS A 57 -4.56 -13.73 -1.58
C LYS A 57 -4.50 -15.00 -0.74
N GLN A 58 -5.31 -16.01 -1.06
CA GLN A 58 -5.30 -17.30 -0.40
C GLN A 58 -3.98 -18.05 -0.64
N ALA A 59 -3.46 -18.05 -1.87
CA ALA A 59 -2.18 -18.66 -2.21
C ALA A 59 -1.01 -18.02 -1.44
N LEU A 60 -0.96 -16.67 -1.37
CA LEU A 60 0.04 -15.94 -0.58
C LEU A 60 -0.05 -16.27 0.91
N ARG A 61 -1.27 -16.34 1.47
CA ARG A 61 -1.48 -16.73 2.88
C ARG A 61 -0.98 -18.15 3.15
N LYS A 62 -1.33 -19.11 2.29
CA LYS A 62 -0.88 -20.51 2.42
C LYS A 62 0.63 -20.62 2.31
N GLY A 63 1.24 -19.89 1.37
CA GLY A 63 2.70 -19.83 1.19
C GLY A 63 3.39 -19.26 2.43
N ALA A 64 2.98 -18.06 2.89
CA ALA A 64 3.57 -17.43 4.07
C ALA A 64 3.42 -18.32 5.33
N LEU A 65 2.26 -18.93 5.52
CA LEU A 65 2.02 -19.84 6.66
C LEU A 65 2.97 -21.03 6.65
N ARG A 66 3.14 -21.69 5.50
CA ARG A 66 4.08 -22.81 5.33
C ARG A 66 5.52 -22.35 5.59
N ASP A 67 5.92 -21.22 5.01
CA ASP A 67 7.29 -20.71 5.08
C ASP A 67 7.68 -20.24 6.49
N CYS A 68 6.69 -19.86 7.30
CA CYS A 68 6.84 -19.53 8.72
C CYS A 68 6.65 -20.72 9.66
N GLY A 69 6.57 -21.97 9.13
CA GLY A 69 6.43 -23.18 9.94
C GLY A 69 5.12 -23.27 10.71
N GLN A 70 4.01 -22.78 10.12
CA GLN A 70 2.68 -22.75 10.71
C GLN A 70 2.64 -22.04 12.08
N ARG A 71 3.38 -20.93 12.18
CA ARG A 71 3.47 -20.13 13.41
C ARG A 71 3.38 -18.64 13.11
N CYS A 72 2.95 -17.90 14.12
CA CYS A 72 3.13 -16.46 14.15
C CYS A 72 4.63 -16.15 14.27
N VAL A 73 5.16 -15.34 13.35
CA VAL A 73 6.59 -14.98 13.38
C VAL A 73 6.97 -14.13 14.59
N TYR A 74 6.00 -13.53 15.25
CA TYR A 74 6.24 -12.65 16.39
C TYR A 74 6.12 -13.37 17.73
N CYS A 75 4.98 -14.02 18.03
CA CYS A 75 4.77 -14.68 19.32
C CYS A 75 4.95 -16.20 19.30
N ALA A 76 5.31 -16.79 18.15
CA ALA A 76 5.52 -18.22 17.95
C ALA A 76 4.27 -19.10 18.15
N THR A 77 3.09 -18.57 18.42
CA THR A 77 1.84 -19.33 18.53
C THR A 77 1.57 -20.10 17.24
N ARG A 78 1.13 -21.35 17.34
CA ARG A 78 0.71 -22.15 16.16
C ARG A 78 -0.47 -21.50 15.47
N LEU A 79 -0.43 -21.52 14.15
CA LEU A 79 -1.47 -20.95 13.27
C LEU A 79 -1.88 -21.99 12.22
N ASP A 80 -3.14 -21.93 11.85
CA ASP A 80 -3.72 -22.61 10.70
C ASP A 80 -4.18 -21.60 9.63
N GLN A 81 -4.83 -22.09 8.58
CA GLN A 81 -5.32 -21.23 7.50
C GLN A 81 -6.46 -20.27 7.95
N ARG A 82 -7.14 -20.54 9.06
CA ARG A 82 -8.22 -19.71 9.59
C ARG A 82 -7.68 -18.60 10.50
N THR A 83 -6.72 -18.93 11.33
CA THR A 83 -6.15 -18.08 12.37
C THR A 83 -4.97 -17.22 11.89
N ALA A 84 -4.29 -17.67 10.80
CA ALA A 84 -3.19 -16.90 10.20
C ALA A 84 -3.70 -15.64 9.51
N THR A 85 -3.02 -14.52 9.70
CA THR A 85 -3.13 -13.31 8.90
C THR A 85 -1.85 -13.09 8.11
N LEU A 86 -1.94 -12.38 6.97
CA LEU A 86 -0.76 -11.89 6.27
C LEU A 86 -0.34 -10.56 6.86
N ASP A 87 0.93 -10.42 7.17
CA ASP A 87 1.54 -9.17 7.57
C ASP A 87 2.66 -8.80 6.60
N HIS A 88 2.76 -7.49 6.30
CA HIS A 88 3.87 -6.94 5.53
C HIS A 88 4.98 -6.54 6.49
N VAL A 89 6.15 -7.17 6.35
CA VAL A 89 7.32 -6.84 7.18
C VAL A 89 7.67 -5.37 7.06
N ILE A 90 7.79 -4.88 5.83
CA ILE A 90 7.80 -3.44 5.53
C ILE A 90 6.37 -3.07 5.15
N PRO A 91 5.68 -2.22 5.91
CA PRO A 91 4.30 -1.84 5.64
C PRO A 91 4.11 -1.23 4.25
N VAL A 92 2.96 -1.48 3.61
CA VAL A 92 2.64 -0.89 2.30
C VAL A 92 2.66 0.64 2.37
N ALA A 93 2.16 1.22 3.46
CA ALA A 93 2.21 2.67 3.72
C ALA A 93 3.64 3.24 3.80
N ARG A 94 4.64 2.37 3.98
CA ARG A 94 6.07 2.71 4.02
C ARG A 94 6.82 2.20 2.79
N GLY A 95 6.12 1.92 1.68
CA GLY A 95 6.70 1.47 0.42
C GLY A 95 6.98 -0.03 0.33
N GLY A 96 6.44 -0.84 1.25
CA GLY A 96 6.60 -2.30 1.23
C GLY A 96 5.85 -2.96 0.06
N ALA A 97 6.51 -3.88 -0.64
CA ALA A 97 5.92 -4.63 -1.73
C ALA A 97 4.95 -5.72 -1.24
N HIS A 98 3.93 -6.03 -2.05
CA HIS A 98 3.00 -7.13 -1.79
C HIS A 98 3.49 -8.42 -2.47
N ASP A 99 4.62 -8.92 -2.02
CA ASP A 99 5.26 -10.14 -2.52
C ASP A 99 5.70 -11.08 -1.38
N ILE A 100 6.07 -12.31 -1.75
CA ILE A 100 6.46 -13.36 -0.79
C ILE A 100 7.73 -12.99 0.00
N GLY A 101 8.57 -12.10 -0.52
CA GLY A 101 9.79 -11.63 0.15
C GLY A 101 9.51 -10.64 1.28
N ASN A 102 8.30 -10.06 1.31
CA ASN A 102 7.87 -9.08 2.31
C ASN A 102 6.65 -9.56 3.14
N LEU A 103 6.12 -10.76 2.86
CA LEU A 103 4.94 -11.29 3.52
C LEU A 103 5.30 -12.39 4.52
N VAL A 104 4.71 -12.31 5.71
CA VAL A 104 4.86 -13.29 6.78
C VAL A 104 3.51 -13.68 7.37
N SER A 105 3.45 -14.84 8.05
CA SER A 105 2.27 -15.21 8.82
C SER A 105 2.35 -14.63 10.24
N ALA A 106 1.27 -13.99 10.66
CA ALA A 106 1.12 -13.46 12.01
C ALA A 106 -0.28 -13.79 12.55
N CYS A 107 -0.42 -13.89 13.87
CA CYS A 107 -1.74 -13.91 14.48
C CYS A 107 -2.35 -12.51 14.46
N ALA A 108 -3.68 -12.41 14.48
CA ALA A 108 -4.37 -11.14 14.42
C ALA A 108 -3.96 -10.13 15.53
N PRO A 109 -3.73 -10.55 16.80
CA PRO A 109 -3.22 -9.64 17.82
C PRO A 109 -1.85 -9.04 17.49
N CYS A 110 -0.87 -9.88 17.10
CA CYS A 110 0.47 -9.39 16.77
C CYS A 110 0.49 -8.51 15.51
N ASN A 111 -0.31 -8.87 14.50
CA ASN A 111 -0.43 -8.08 13.28
C ASN A 111 -0.99 -6.67 13.58
N ARG A 112 -2.04 -6.60 14.42
CA ARG A 112 -2.57 -5.31 14.90
C ARG A 112 -1.56 -4.52 15.73
N LEU A 113 -0.83 -5.21 16.61
CA LEU A 113 0.17 -4.58 17.47
C LEU A 113 1.31 -3.97 16.66
N LYS A 114 1.73 -4.64 15.59
CA LYS A 114 2.75 -4.12 14.67
C LYS A 114 2.22 -2.96 13.84
N GLY A 115 1.01 -3.10 13.26
CA GLY A 115 0.44 -2.07 12.39
C GLY A 115 1.44 -1.60 11.32
N ASP A 116 1.61 -0.28 11.19
CA ASP A 116 2.49 0.35 10.21
C ASP A 116 3.92 0.63 10.74
N LEU A 117 4.30 0.02 11.85
CA LEU A 117 5.66 0.12 12.37
C LEU A 117 6.64 -0.62 11.46
N LEU A 118 7.80 0.00 11.22
CA LEU A 118 8.93 -0.69 10.59
C LEU A 118 9.50 -1.77 11.53
N PRO A 119 10.18 -2.80 11.00
CA PRO A 119 10.71 -3.89 11.82
C PRO A 119 11.55 -3.42 13.01
N PHE A 120 12.44 -2.45 12.79
CA PHE A 120 13.30 -1.94 13.85
C PHE A 120 12.51 -1.18 14.94
N GLU A 121 11.48 -0.42 14.57
CA GLU A 121 10.60 0.29 15.50
C GLU A 121 9.80 -0.71 16.35
N PHE A 122 9.28 -1.74 15.70
CA PHE A 122 8.50 -2.78 16.36
C PHE A 122 9.34 -3.63 17.31
N PHE A 123 10.53 -4.06 16.87
CA PHE A 123 11.40 -4.90 17.69
C PHE A 123 12.07 -4.13 18.83
N ALA A 124 12.33 -2.83 18.68
CA ALA A 124 12.78 -1.99 19.78
C ALA A 124 11.73 -1.91 20.91
N ARG A 125 10.44 -1.84 20.56
CA ARG A 125 9.32 -1.84 21.54
C ARG A 125 9.00 -3.24 22.06
N HIS A 126 9.25 -4.28 21.27
CA HIS A 126 8.89 -5.67 21.55
C HIS A 126 10.06 -6.63 21.25
N PRO A 127 11.11 -6.66 22.08
CA PRO A 127 12.32 -7.47 21.81
C PRO A 127 12.04 -8.97 21.63
N TRP A 128 11.05 -9.51 22.34
CA TRP A 128 10.59 -10.89 22.20
C TRP A 128 10.13 -11.23 20.77
N ALA A 129 9.56 -10.27 20.05
CA ALA A 129 9.11 -10.45 18.69
C ALA A 129 10.29 -10.57 17.70
N GLY A 130 11.39 -9.85 17.95
CA GLY A 130 12.59 -9.89 17.12
C GLY A 130 13.26 -11.27 17.13
N ALA A 131 13.41 -11.90 18.28
CA ALA A 131 13.99 -13.23 18.41
C ALA A 131 13.18 -14.30 17.65
N ASN A 132 11.87 -14.27 17.79
CA ASN A 132 10.96 -15.15 17.05
C ASN A 132 10.98 -14.89 15.55
N PHE A 133 11.03 -13.61 15.13
CA PHE A 133 11.09 -13.23 13.73
C PHE A 133 12.31 -13.83 13.03
N VAL A 134 13.49 -13.72 13.61
CA VAL A 134 14.71 -14.31 13.05
C VAL A 134 14.58 -15.82 12.90
N ARG A 135 13.92 -16.48 13.87
CA ARG A 135 13.74 -17.93 13.88
C ARG A 135 12.74 -18.43 12.83
N TYR A 136 11.61 -17.75 12.66
CA TYR A 136 10.47 -18.23 11.88
C TYR A 136 10.31 -17.55 10.52
N ALA A 137 10.71 -16.30 10.34
CA ALA A 137 10.59 -15.57 9.07
C ALA A 137 11.76 -15.88 8.11
N ARG A 138 12.07 -17.15 7.88
CA ARG A 138 13.32 -17.59 7.19
C ARG A 138 13.46 -17.02 5.77
N ASN A 139 12.40 -17.04 4.97
CA ASN A 139 12.45 -16.58 3.58
C ASN A 139 12.61 -15.07 3.49
N VAL A 140 11.87 -14.32 4.30
CA VAL A 140 12.01 -12.86 4.40
C VAL A 140 13.38 -12.48 4.92
N THR A 141 13.87 -13.15 5.95
CA THR A 141 15.22 -12.91 6.49
C THR A 141 16.31 -13.14 5.44
N ARG A 142 16.18 -14.18 4.61
CA ARG A 142 17.10 -14.41 3.49
C ARG A 142 16.99 -13.34 2.42
N ALA A 143 15.80 -12.88 2.08
CA ALA A 143 15.57 -11.81 1.11
C ALA A 143 16.19 -10.49 1.58
N LEU A 144 15.97 -10.12 2.85
CA LEU A 144 16.57 -8.93 3.45
C LEU A 144 18.11 -9.00 3.48
N LYS A 145 18.68 -10.15 3.84
CA LYS A 145 20.15 -10.35 3.81
C LYS A 145 20.73 -10.22 2.40
N ARG A 146 20.05 -10.76 1.38
CA ARG A 146 20.49 -10.61 -0.02
C ARG A 146 20.41 -9.15 -0.46
N GLY A 147 19.33 -8.44 -0.12
CA GLY A 147 19.18 -7.01 -0.42
C GLY A 147 20.26 -6.16 0.23
N ALA A 148 20.55 -6.40 1.51
CA ALA A 148 21.63 -5.71 2.23
C ALA A 148 23.01 -5.96 1.60
N ARG A 149 23.32 -7.21 1.26
CA ARG A 149 24.59 -7.56 0.58
C ARG A 149 24.72 -6.84 -0.77
N ARG A 150 23.65 -6.82 -1.56
CA ARG A 150 23.64 -6.12 -2.85
C ARG A 150 23.83 -4.61 -2.68
N ALA A 151 23.17 -3.99 -1.71
CA ALA A 151 23.32 -2.56 -1.42
C ALA A 151 24.76 -2.22 -1.03
N VAL A 152 25.37 -3.03 -0.17
CA VAL A 152 26.79 -2.88 0.21
C VAL A 152 27.70 -3.03 -1.02
N SER A 153 27.49 -4.07 -1.82
CA SER A 153 28.29 -4.29 -3.05
C SER A 153 28.19 -3.10 -4.02
N LEU A 154 27.00 -2.53 -4.20
CA LEU A 154 26.82 -1.36 -5.06
C LEU A 154 27.45 -0.09 -4.48
N ALA A 155 27.47 0.07 -3.14
CA ALA A 155 28.07 1.21 -2.48
C ALA A 155 29.63 1.20 -2.58
N PHE A 156 30.24 0.03 -2.74
CA PHE A 156 31.69 -0.14 -2.93
C PHE A 156 32.10 -0.40 -4.40
N ALA A 157 31.14 -0.41 -5.34
CA ALA A 157 31.49 -0.43 -6.76
C ALA A 157 32.08 0.93 -7.13
N GLU A 158 33.32 0.92 -7.64
CA GLU A 158 33.97 2.11 -8.18
C GLU A 158 33.07 2.72 -9.28
N PRO A 159 32.90 4.05 -9.32
CA PRO A 159 32.23 4.71 -10.43
C PRO A 159 32.98 4.35 -11.73
N ASP A 160 32.23 3.78 -12.66
CA ASP A 160 32.78 3.37 -13.97
C ASP A 160 33.32 4.62 -14.69
N ASP A 161 34.64 4.73 -14.85
CA ASP A 161 35.38 5.84 -15.51
C ASP A 161 35.05 6.00 -17.01
N ARG A 162 33.93 5.44 -17.47
CA ARG A 162 33.51 5.47 -18.89
C ARG A 162 32.81 6.75 -19.34
N MET A 163 32.74 7.79 -18.49
CA MET A 163 32.18 9.09 -18.88
C MET A 163 33.25 10.17 -19.10
N ALA A 164 34.52 9.78 -19.21
CA ALA A 164 35.64 10.70 -19.51
C ALA A 164 36.29 10.30 -20.85
N ALA A 165 35.57 10.50 -21.99
CA ALA A 165 36.16 10.52 -23.34
C ALA A 165 35.22 11.30 -24.27
#